data_c3b453ca2cf2dd9988e24bd2d6cc15c7
#
_entry.id   c3b453ca2cf2dd9988e24bd2d6cc15c7
#
_cell.length_a   1.000
_cell.length_b   1.000
_cell.length_c   1.000
_cell.angle_alpha   90.00
_cell.angle_beta   90.00
_cell.angle_gamma   90.00
#
_symmetry.space_group_name_H-M   'P 1'
#
loop_
_entity.id
_entity.type
_entity.pdbx_description
1 polymer ?
#
loop_
_entity_poly.entity_id
_entity_poly.type
_entity_poly.pdbx_seq_one_letter_code
_entity_poly.pdbx_strand_id
1 'polypeptide(L)'
;MSFNDIFKSSFLENVSEFSILDTVIGLAVALVIGLFIFIIYKKTLTGVMYSSGFALTLVGLSLVTTLVIMAVTSNVVLSLGMVGALSIVRFRAAIKEPVEIVFLFWSLAVGIVIGAGMIPLAVIGSAIIGVILLLFANRKIHNNPYILVMNCTDENAEKAVLDILGKDTEHYIVKSKTITTAGIELTAELRTKDASTSFVNLISRLPG
;
A
#
# COMPACT_ATOMS: atom_id res chain seq x y z
N MET A 1 35.85 -3.08 -41.88
CA MET A 1 34.69 -2.81 -41.01
C MET A 1 35.22 -2.32 -39.67
N SER A 2 35.07 -1.05 -39.39
CA SER A 2 35.52 -0.46 -38.13
C SER A 2 34.45 -0.69 -37.06
N PHE A 3 34.88 -0.87 -35.81
CA PHE A 3 33.95 -1.03 -34.66
C PHE A 3 32.89 0.10 -34.55
N ASN A 4 33.28 1.30 -35.02
CA ASN A 4 32.39 2.46 -35.13
C ASN A 4 31.30 2.32 -36.23
N ASP A 5 31.55 1.53 -37.30
CA ASP A 5 30.55 1.36 -38.37
C ASP A 5 29.47 0.37 -37.96
N ILE A 6 29.82 -0.65 -37.16
CA ILE A 6 28.89 -1.64 -36.61
C ILE A 6 27.98 -0.99 -35.55
N PHE A 7 28.57 -0.14 -34.71
CA PHE A 7 27.79 0.57 -33.70
C PHE A 7 26.83 1.62 -34.30
N LYS A 8 27.29 2.31 -35.36
CA LYS A 8 26.51 3.36 -36.00
C LYS A 8 25.36 2.82 -36.87
N SER A 9 25.61 1.73 -37.62
CA SER A 9 24.58 1.08 -38.43
C SER A 9 23.51 0.41 -37.58
N SER A 10 23.89 -0.36 -36.53
CA SER A 10 22.96 -1.00 -35.62
C SER A 10 22.13 0.02 -34.79
N PHE A 11 22.75 1.14 -34.44
CA PHE A 11 22.07 2.20 -33.68
C PHE A 11 21.06 2.96 -34.56
N LEU A 12 21.40 3.27 -35.81
CA LEU A 12 20.55 3.98 -36.73
C LEU A 12 19.42 3.11 -37.31
N GLU A 13 19.66 1.82 -37.56
CA GLU A 13 18.62 0.88 -38.01
C GLU A 13 17.56 0.63 -36.91
N ASN A 14 17.98 0.50 -35.66
CA ASN A 14 17.04 0.29 -34.53
C ASN A 14 16.28 1.59 -34.12
N VAL A 15 16.81 2.76 -34.40
CA VAL A 15 16.10 4.03 -34.12
C VAL A 15 15.01 4.31 -35.16
N SER A 16 15.08 3.73 -36.36
CA SER A 16 14.08 3.95 -37.42
C SER A 16 12.74 3.21 -37.19
N GLU A 17 12.69 2.22 -36.28
CA GLU A 17 11.45 1.52 -35.91
C GLU A 17 10.76 2.10 -34.65
N PHE A 18 11.35 3.13 -34.03
CA PHE A 18 10.76 3.73 -32.83
C PHE A 18 9.65 4.71 -33.21
N SER A 19 8.41 4.25 -33.12
CA SER A 19 7.25 5.12 -33.34
C SER A 19 7.05 6.05 -32.13
N ILE A 20 7.33 7.34 -32.34
CA ILE A 20 7.05 8.38 -31.31
C ILE A 20 5.58 8.35 -30.90
N LEU A 21 4.69 8.06 -31.85
CA LEU A 21 3.25 7.95 -31.62
C LEU A 21 2.93 6.83 -30.62
N ASP A 22 3.52 5.63 -30.81
CA ASP A 22 3.29 4.50 -29.91
C ASP A 22 3.82 4.77 -28.50
N THR A 23 4.93 5.48 -28.39
CA THR A 23 5.48 5.91 -27.09
C THR A 23 4.52 6.88 -26.39
N VAL A 24 4.03 7.89 -27.09
CA VAL A 24 3.09 8.87 -26.51
C VAL A 24 1.79 8.19 -26.10
N ILE A 25 1.24 7.31 -26.94
CA ILE A 25 0.03 6.53 -26.62
C ILE A 25 0.27 5.63 -25.40
N GLY A 26 1.38 4.87 -25.37
CA GLY A 26 1.71 4.00 -24.26
C GLY A 26 1.85 4.76 -22.94
N LEU A 27 2.57 5.88 -22.93
CA LEU A 27 2.70 6.72 -21.74
C LEU A 27 1.38 7.38 -21.33
N ALA A 28 0.54 7.80 -22.28
CA ALA A 28 -0.78 8.35 -21.97
C ALA A 28 -1.69 7.29 -21.31
N VAL A 29 -1.70 6.06 -21.83
CA VAL A 29 -2.45 4.95 -21.24
C VAL A 29 -1.89 4.59 -19.87
N ALA A 30 -0.57 4.55 -19.71
CA ALA A 30 0.08 4.29 -18.41
C ALA A 30 -0.28 5.36 -17.37
N LEU A 31 -0.36 6.62 -17.78
CA LEU A 31 -0.82 7.72 -16.92
C LEU A 31 -2.27 7.52 -16.48
N VAL A 32 -3.17 7.20 -17.40
CA VAL A 32 -4.60 6.99 -17.11
C VAL A 32 -4.78 5.82 -16.13
N ILE A 33 -4.12 4.68 -16.38
CA ILE A 33 -4.21 3.54 -15.48
C ILE A 33 -3.49 3.82 -14.16
N GLY A 34 -2.37 4.52 -14.17
CA GLY A 34 -1.67 4.97 -12.96
C GLY A 34 -2.56 5.87 -12.08
N LEU A 35 -3.30 6.80 -12.68
CA LEU A 35 -4.30 7.61 -11.97
C LEU A 35 -5.48 6.77 -11.45
N PHE A 36 -5.90 5.76 -12.19
CA PHE A 36 -6.91 4.81 -11.71
C PHE A 36 -6.43 4.05 -10.47
N ILE A 37 -5.19 3.55 -10.47
CA ILE A 37 -4.56 2.91 -9.31
C ILE A 37 -4.49 3.88 -8.13
N PHE A 38 -4.08 5.14 -8.38
CA PHE A 38 -4.05 6.20 -7.36
C PHE A 38 -5.42 6.40 -6.69
N ILE A 39 -6.50 6.46 -7.48
CA ILE A 39 -7.87 6.64 -6.97
C ILE A 39 -8.29 5.45 -6.10
N ILE A 40 -7.99 4.22 -6.54
CA ILE A 40 -8.30 3.01 -5.77
C ILE A 40 -7.49 2.97 -4.47
N TYR A 41 -6.19 3.26 -4.53
CA TYR A 41 -5.33 3.35 -3.34
C TYR A 41 -5.90 4.35 -2.31
N LYS A 42 -6.30 5.55 -2.77
CA LYS A 42 -6.92 6.57 -1.91
C LYS A 42 -8.24 6.11 -1.28
N LYS A 43 -9.04 5.29 -1.99
CA LYS A 43 -10.29 4.74 -1.45
C LYS A 43 -10.07 3.56 -0.51
N THR A 44 -9.02 2.78 -0.74
CA THR A 44 -8.69 1.59 0.05
C THR A 44 -8.04 1.95 1.38
N LEU A 45 -7.09 2.88 1.37
CA LEU A 45 -6.37 3.34 2.55
C LEU A 45 -6.85 4.73 2.95
N THR A 46 -7.43 4.84 4.14
CA THR A 46 -7.98 6.10 4.67
C THR A 46 -7.36 6.42 6.03
N GLY A 47 -7.32 7.71 6.39
CA GLY A 47 -6.82 8.18 7.69
C GLY A 47 -5.29 8.16 7.77
N VAL A 48 -4.75 7.70 8.90
CA VAL A 48 -3.30 7.71 9.20
C VAL A 48 -2.49 6.80 8.28
N MET A 49 -3.12 5.79 7.67
CA MET A 49 -2.46 4.84 6.76
C MET A 49 -2.26 5.40 5.34
N TYR A 50 -2.97 6.48 4.96
CA TYR A 50 -2.83 7.07 3.63
C TYR A 50 -1.56 7.92 3.52
N SER A 51 -0.71 7.61 2.55
CA SER A 51 0.46 8.41 2.20
C SER A 51 0.31 9.00 0.79
N SER A 52 0.20 10.33 0.71
CA SER A 52 0.10 11.03 -0.58
C SER A 52 1.37 10.88 -1.43
N GLY A 53 2.53 10.85 -0.77
CA GLY A 53 3.81 10.60 -1.44
C GLY A 53 3.85 9.21 -2.09
N PHE A 54 3.41 8.18 -1.38
CA PHE A 54 3.34 6.82 -1.91
C PHE A 54 2.33 6.72 -3.07
N ALA A 55 1.17 7.37 -2.95
CA ALA A 55 0.18 7.41 -4.02
C ALA A 55 0.74 8.02 -5.33
N LEU A 56 1.56 9.07 -5.23
CA LEU A 56 2.24 9.66 -6.38
C LEU A 56 3.30 8.72 -6.96
N THR A 57 4.03 7.98 -6.11
CA THR A 57 5.05 7.03 -6.58
C THR A 57 4.44 5.89 -7.40
N LEU A 58 3.18 5.48 -7.14
CA LEU A 58 2.49 4.45 -7.94
C LEU A 58 2.30 4.92 -9.38
N VAL A 59 1.88 6.18 -9.58
CA VAL A 59 1.73 6.77 -10.92
C VAL A 59 3.09 6.89 -11.60
N GLY A 60 4.09 7.42 -10.90
CA GLY A 60 5.46 7.54 -11.43
C GLY A 60 6.05 6.19 -11.80
N LEU A 61 5.83 5.18 -10.99
CA LEU A 61 6.34 3.83 -11.20
C LEU A 61 5.75 3.19 -12.46
N SER A 62 4.43 3.32 -12.70
CA SER A 62 3.81 2.82 -13.92
C SER A 62 4.38 3.49 -15.18
N LEU A 63 4.60 4.82 -15.16
CA LEU A 63 5.18 5.56 -16.27
C LEU A 63 6.63 5.17 -16.54
N VAL A 64 7.46 5.15 -15.48
CA VAL A 64 8.88 4.79 -15.60
C VAL A 64 9.04 3.36 -16.10
N THR A 65 8.25 2.42 -15.56
CA THR A 65 8.31 1.02 -15.99
C THR A 65 7.87 0.86 -17.45
N THR A 66 6.81 1.56 -17.89
CA THR A 66 6.38 1.56 -19.29
C THR A 66 7.51 2.05 -20.21
N LEU A 67 8.14 3.17 -19.86
CA LEU A 67 9.24 3.74 -20.65
C LEU A 67 10.42 2.77 -20.72
N VAL A 68 10.79 2.17 -19.58
CA VAL A 68 11.91 1.20 -19.49
C VAL A 68 11.64 -0.02 -20.35
N ILE A 69 10.43 -0.59 -20.28
CA ILE A 69 10.09 -1.79 -21.05
C ILE A 69 10.01 -1.48 -22.54
N MET A 70 9.46 -0.34 -22.94
CA MET A 70 9.49 0.10 -24.35
C MET A 70 10.92 0.23 -24.89
N ALA A 71 11.84 0.78 -24.08
CA ALA A 71 13.25 0.87 -24.45
C ALA A 71 13.93 -0.51 -24.51
N VAL A 72 13.58 -1.41 -23.61
CA VAL A 72 14.12 -2.79 -23.57
C VAL A 72 13.62 -3.63 -24.75
N THR A 73 12.36 -3.50 -25.13
CA THR A 73 11.79 -4.24 -26.28
C THR A 73 12.33 -3.77 -27.61
N SER A 74 12.78 -2.53 -27.71
CA SER A 74 13.35 -1.97 -28.94
C SER A 74 14.82 -2.41 -29.19
N ASN A 75 15.58 -2.82 -28.16
CA ASN A 75 17.00 -3.15 -28.30
C ASN A 75 17.48 -4.19 -27.29
N VAL A 76 17.89 -5.38 -27.80
CA VAL A 76 18.36 -6.51 -26.98
C VAL A 76 19.61 -6.18 -26.15
N VAL A 77 20.53 -5.37 -26.68
CA VAL A 77 21.75 -4.96 -25.95
C VAL A 77 21.40 -4.05 -24.76
N LEU A 78 20.45 -3.14 -24.98
CA LEU A 78 19.95 -2.27 -23.93
C LEU A 78 19.21 -3.08 -22.83
N SER A 79 18.48 -4.13 -23.23
CA SER A 79 17.77 -5.00 -22.28
C SER A 79 18.72 -5.71 -21.32
N LEU A 80 19.84 -6.24 -21.82
CA LEU A 80 20.85 -6.89 -20.98
C LEU A 80 21.48 -5.92 -19.99
N GLY A 81 21.80 -4.70 -20.44
CA GLY A 81 22.35 -3.64 -19.60
C GLY A 81 21.38 -3.20 -18.49
N MET A 82 20.09 -3.08 -18.83
CA MET A 82 19.05 -2.70 -17.88
C MET A 82 18.78 -3.74 -16.81
N VAL A 83 18.73 -5.04 -17.16
CA VAL A 83 18.61 -6.14 -16.17
C VAL A 83 19.77 -6.08 -15.18
N GLY A 84 21.00 -5.83 -15.64
CA GLY A 84 22.15 -5.63 -14.78
C GLY A 84 22.01 -4.40 -13.87
N ALA A 85 21.60 -3.26 -14.43
CA ALA A 85 21.41 -2.03 -13.66
C ALA A 85 20.31 -2.14 -12.61
N LEU A 86 19.14 -2.73 -12.96
CA LEU A 86 18.01 -2.91 -12.04
C LEU A 86 18.35 -3.88 -10.89
N SER A 87 19.21 -4.85 -11.10
CA SER A 87 19.63 -5.79 -10.04
C SER A 87 20.45 -5.13 -8.93
N ILE A 88 21.05 -3.97 -9.18
CA ILE A 88 21.82 -3.20 -8.20
C ILE A 88 20.92 -2.28 -7.36
N VAL A 89 19.71 -1.98 -7.84
CA VAL A 89 18.77 -1.10 -7.13
C VAL A 89 18.22 -1.81 -5.91
N ARG A 90 18.68 -1.39 -4.74
CA ARG A 90 18.20 -1.89 -3.45
C ARG A 90 17.28 -0.86 -2.81
N PHE A 91 15.99 -1.19 -2.71
CA PHE A 91 15.05 -0.38 -1.94
C PHE A 91 15.35 -0.51 -0.43
N ARG A 92 15.61 0.63 0.22
CA ARG A 92 15.82 0.70 1.68
C ARG A 92 14.63 1.32 2.41
N ALA A 93 13.55 1.66 1.70
CA ALA A 93 12.35 2.20 2.31
C ALA A 93 11.57 1.08 3.03
N ALA A 94 11.26 1.29 4.30
CA ALA A 94 10.36 0.41 5.03
C ALA A 94 8.93 0.64 4.52
N ILE A 95 8.34 -0.38 3.91
CA ILE A 95 6.93 -0.38 3.55
C ILE A 95 6.16 -0.60 4.85
N LYS A 96 5.31 0.36 5.23
CA LYS A 96 4.61 0.36 6.51
C LYS A 96 3.45 -0.65 6.52
N GLU A 97 2.75 -0.78 5.39
CA GLU A 97 1.55 -1.61 5.28
C GLU A 97 1.72 -2.70 4.21
N PRO A 98 1.37 -3.96 4.53
CA PRO A 98 1.46 -5.06 3.55
C PRO A 98 0.63 -4.82 2.28
N VAL A 99 -0.47 -4.08 2.38
CA VAL A 99 -1.34 -3.75 1.24
C VAL A 99 -0.65 -2.81 0.24
N GLU A 100 0.26 -1.95 0.70
CA GLU A 100 1.05 -1.07 -0.18
C GLU A 100 1.90 -1.85 -1.17
N ILE A 101 2.38 -3.04 -0.77
CA ILE A 101 3.15 -3.93 -1.65
C ILE A 101 2.31 -4.37 -2.85
N VAL A 102 1.03 -4.68 -2.64
CA VAL A 102 0.11 -5.09 -3.72
C VAL A 102 -0.05 -3.96 -4.75
N PHE A 103 -0.25 -2.72 -4.29
CA PHE A 103 -0.37 -1.56 -5.18
C PHE A 103 0.92 -1.29 -5.95
N LEU A 104 2.08 -1.45 -5.30
CA LEU A 104 3.38 -1.29 -5.93
C LEU A 104 3.59 -2.31 -7.05
N PHE A 105 3.35 -3.60 -6.78
CA PHE A 105 3.44 -4.64 -7.79
C PHE A 105 2.42 -4.47 -8.92
N TRP A 106 1.22 -4.00 -8.62
CA TRP A 106 0.22 -3.70 -9.64
C TRP A 106 0.68 -2.58 -10.58
N SER A 107 1.23 -1.47 -10.06
CA SER A 107 1.81 -0.40 -10.87
C SER A 107 2.94 -0.88 -11.77
N LEU A 108 3.85 -1.72 -11.23
CA LEU A 108 4.92 -2.33 -12.00
C LEU A 108 4.39 -3.22 -13.13
N ALA A 109 3.45 -4.12 -12.81
CA ALA A 109 2.85 -5.04 -13.78
C ALA A 109 2.16 -4.30 -14.92
N VAL A 110 1.40 -3.24 -14.60
CA VAL A 110 0.76 -2.38 -15.60
C VAL A 110 1.79 -1.76 -16.53
N GLY A 111 2.87 -1.19 -15.97
CA GLY A 111 3.95 -0.61 -16.77
C GLY A 111 4.62 -1.62 -17.70
N ILE A 112 4.87 -2.85 -17.21
CA ILE A 112 5.45 -3.95 -18.02
C ILE A 112 4.52 -4.32 -19.17
N VAL A 113 3.23 -4.53 -18.89
CA VAL A 113 2.25 -4.99 -19.90
C VAL A 113 2.01 -3.93 -20.97
N ILE A 114 1.92 -2.64 -20.59
CA ILE A 114 1.78 -1.54 -21.55
C ILE A 114 3.05 -1.38 -22.36
N GLY A 115 4.22 -1.41 -21.74
CA GLY A 115 5.50 -1.32 -22.43
C GLY A 115 5.74 -2.45 -23.43
N ALA A 116 5.16 -3.62 -23.19
CA ALA A 116 5.16 -4.77 -24.12
C ALA A 116 4.10 -4.63 -25.23
N GLY A 117 3.35 -3.52 -25.30
CA GLY A 117 2.33 -3.27 -26.32
C GLY A 117 0.97 -3.93 -26.07
N MET A 118 0.77 -4.61 -24.94
CA MET A 118 -0.48 -5.33 -24.61
C MET A 118 -1.48 -4.44 -23.86
N ILE A 119 -1.84 -3.31 -24.45
CA ILE A 119 -2.74 -2.30 -23.86
C ILE A 119 -4.09 -2.91 -23.41
N PRO A 120 -4.80 -3.73 -24.22
CA PRO A 120 -6.08 -4.29 -23.80
C PRO A 120 -5.99 -5.14 -22.55
N LEU A 121 -4.91 -5.91 -22.41
CA LEU A 121 -4.65 -6.74 -21.22
C LEU A 121 -4.41 -5.87 -19.97
N ALA A 122 -3.68 -4.77 -20.11
CA ALA A 122 -3.45 -3.83 -19.01
C ALA A 122 -4.76 -3.22 -18.51
N VAL A 123 -5.65 -2.80 -19.44
CA VAL A 123 -6.94 -2.18 -19.10
C VAL A 123 -7.87 -3.19 -18.41
N ILE A 124 -8.09 -4.36 -19.01
CA ILE A 124 -8.98 -5.37 -18.47
C ILE A 124 -8.44 -5.90 -17.14
N GLY A 125 -7.16 -6.24 -17.08
CA GLY A 125 -6.52 -6.72 -15.86
C GLY A 125 -6.61 -5.71 -14.72
N SER A 126 -6.33 -4.43 -15.00
CA SER A 126 -6.44 -3.36 -14.00
C SER A 126 -7.87 -3.14 -13.53
N ALA A 127 -8.86 -3.24 -14.42
CA ALA A 127 -10.28 -3.13 -14.04
C ALA A 127 -10.67 -4.26 -13.07
N ILE A 128 -10.29 -5.50 -13.37
CA ILE A 128 -10.58 -6.67 -12.52
C ILE A 128 -9.90 -6.54 -11.16
N ILE A 129 -8.59 -6.25 -11.13
CA ILE A 129 -7.83 -6.07 -9.88
C ILE A 129 -8.42 -4.94 -9.05
N GLY A 130 -8.75 -3.81 -9.68
CA GLY A 130 -9.34 -2.66 -9.01
C GLY A 130 -10.69 -2.96 -8.37
N VAL A 131 -11.57 -3.68 -9.07
CA VAL A 131 -12.87 -4.12 -8.51
C VAL A 131 -12.66 -5.04 -7.32
N ILE A 132 -11.77 -6.04 -7.44
CA ILE A 132 -11.46 -6.96 -6.36
C ILE A 132 -10.95 -6.21 -5.13
N LEU A 133 -9.96 -5.32 -5.30
CA LEU A 133 -9.40 -4.57 -4.19
C LEU A 133 -10.45 -3.66 -3.52
N LEU A 134 -11.32 -3.01 -4.29
CA LEU A 134 -12.41 -2.21 -3.73
C LEU A 134 -13.43 -3.04 -2.95
N LEU A 135 -13.79 -4.23 -3.44
CA LEU A 135 -14.70 -5.13 -2.74
C LEU A 135 -14.13 -5.62 -1.41
N PHE A 136 -12.84 -5.97 -1.40
CA PHE A 136 -12.15 -6.39 -0.17
C PHE A 136 -11.88 -5.22 0.78
N ALA A 137 -11.51 -4.05 0.26
CA ALA A 137 -11.29 -2.85 1.06
C ALA A 137 -12.58 -2.35 1.74
N ASN A 138 -13.72 -2.50 1.05
CA ASN A 138 -15.02 -2.09 1.60
C ASN A 138 -15.52 -3.01 2.71
N ARG A 139 -14.92 -4.19 2.87
CA ARG A 139 -15.03 -4.99 4.09
C ARG A 139 -14.09 -4.42 5.16
N LYS A 140 -14.24 -3.13 5.48
CA LYS A 140 -13.64 -2.58 6.69
C LYS A 140 -14.11 -3.47 7.84
N ILE A 141 -13.15 -4.23 8.39
CA ILE A 141 -13.31 -4.75 9.73
C ILE A 141 -13.45 -3.50 10.58
N HIS A 142 -14.70 -3.16 10.91
CA HIS A 142 -15.11 -1.98 11.69
C HIS A 142 -14.66 -2.11 13.16
N ASN A 143 -13.62 -2.87 13.39
CA ASN A 143 -13.09 -3.30 14.67
C ASN A 143 -11.65 -2.79 14.84
N ASN A 144 -11.45 -1.46 14.84
CA ASN A 144 -10.18 -0.93 15.30
C ASN A 144 -9.98 -1.33 16.76
N PRO A 145 -8.96 -2.12 17.09
CA PRO A 145 -8.67 -2.41 18.48
C PRO A 145 -8.16 -1.14 19.16
N TYR A 146 -8.79 -0.75 20.24
CA TYR A 146 -8.32 0.30 21.13
C TYR A 146 -7.53 -0.35 22.26
N ILE A 147 -6.42 0.26 22.65
CA ILE A 147 -5.68 -0.14 23.83
C ILE A 147 -6.06 0.81 24.96
N LEU A 148 -6.66 0.26 26.01
CA LEU A 148 -6.99 0.98 27.22
C LEU A 148 -5.96 0.59 28.29
N VAL A 149 -5.27 1.59 28.84
CA VAL A 149 -4.36 1.44 29.97
C VAL A 149 -5.01 2.12 31.17
N MET A 150 -5.11 1.40 32.28
CA MET A 150 -5.77 1.83 33.51
C MET A 150 -4.90 1.56 34.70
N ASN A 151 -4.95 2.46 35.67
CA ASN A 151 -4.33 2.28 36.98
C ASN A 151 -5.44 2.20 38.03
N CYS A 152 -5.54 1.08 38.73
CA CYS A 152 -6.51 0.83 39.78
C CYS A 152 -5.78 0.77 41.13
N THR A 153 -6.37 1.32 42.18
CA THR A 153 -5.77 1.29 43.51
C THR A 153 -5.90 -0.07 44.17
N ASP A 154 -7.01 -0.78 43.93
CA ASP A 154 -7.32 -2.07 44.54
C ASP A 154 -8.05 -3.04 43.60
N GLU A 155 -8.25 -4.29 44.05
CA GLU A 155 -8.96 -5.31 43.26
C GLU A 155 -10.46 -5.01 43.08
N ASN A 156 -11.07 -4.19 43.94
CA ASN A 156 -12.48 -3.85 43.81
C ASN A 156 -12.67 -2.85 42.65
N ALA A 157 -11.77 -1.87 42.52
CA ALA A 157 -11.74 -0.95 41.40
C ALA A 157 -11.50 -1.71 40.08
N GLU A 158 -10.59 -2.67 40.05
CA GLU A 158 -10.36 -3.53 38.89
C GLU A 158 -11.61 -4.29 38.46
N LYS A 159 -12.31 -4.94 39.40
CA LYS A 159 -13.56 -5.66 39.11
C LYS A 159 -14.65 -4.74 38.54
N ALA A 160 -14.81 -3.55 39.14
CA ALA A 160 -15.79 -2.58 38.70
C ALA A 160 -15.52 -2.10 37.25
N VAL A 161 -14.25 -1.92 36.88
CA VAL A 161 -13.84 -1.57 35.52
C VAL A 161 -14.11 -2.71 34.56
N LEU A 162 -13.76 -3.94 34.90
CA LEU A 162 -13.99 -5.12 34.05
C LEU A 162 -15.50 -5.36 33.81
N ASP A 163 -16.34 -5.09 34.82
CA ASP A 163 -17.80 -5.17 34.68
C ASP A 163 -18.37 -4.13 33.70
N ILE A 164 -17.85 -2.91 33.73
CA ILE A 164 -18.23 -1.86 32.75
C ILE A 164 -17.77 -2.27 31.34
N LEU A 165 -16.52 -2.75 31.20
CA LEU A 165 -16.02 -3.18 29.90
C LEU A 165 -16.85 -4.34 29.34
N GLY A 166 -17.26 -5.29 30.17
CA GLY A 166 -18.11 -6.40 29.74
C GLY A 166 -19.52 -6.00 29.28
N LYS A 167 -20.04 -4.85 29.74
CA LYS A 167 -21.37 -4.36 29.37
C LYS A 167 -21.34 -3.44 28.15
N ASP A 168 -20.33 -2.57 28.06
CA ASP A 168 -20.29 -1.47 27.08
C ASP A 168 -19.39 -1.75 25.87
N THR A 169 -18.62 -2.86 25.87
CA THR A 169 -17.77 -3.26 24.76
C THR A 169 -18.20 -4.62 24.18
N GLU A 170 -18.02 -4.79 22.86
CA GLU A 170 -18.35 -6.08 22.21
C GLU A 170 -17.43 -7.21 22.63
N HIS A 171 -16.15 -6.88 22.77
CA HIS A 171 -15.13 -7.83 23.17
C HIS A 171 -13.97 -7.09 23.81
N TYR A 172 -13.46 -7.61 24.93
CA TYR A 172 -12.24 -7.13 25.52
C TYR A 172 -11.30 -8.29 25.84
N ILE A 173 -10.01 -8.04 25.74
CA ILE A 173 -8.95 -9.01 26.10
C ILE A 173 -7.95 -8.29 26.97
N VAL A 174 -7.74 -8.78 28.18
CA VAL A 174 -6.65 -8.30 29.04
C VAL A 174 -5.32 -8.79 28.48
N LYS A 175 -4.45 -7.85 28.05
CA LYS A 175 -3.13 -8.15 27.50
C LYS A 175 -2.06 -8.23 28.56
N SER A 176 -2.13 -7.35 29.57
CA SER A 176 -1.17 -7.30 30.64
C SER A 176 -1.83 -6.81 31.94
N LYS A 177 -1.40 -7.41 33.06
CA LYS A 177 -1.73 -6.97 34.40
C LYS A 177 -0.44 -6.91 35.19
N THR A 178 -0.11 -5.73 35.72
CA THR A 178 1.06 -5.50 36.54
C THR A 178 0.62 -5.07 37.95
N ILE A 179 1.02 -5.78 38.95
CA ILE A 179 0.70 -5.47 40.36
C ILE A 179 1.96 -4.87 41.00
N THR A 180 1.83 -3.67 41.52
CA THR A 180 2.87 -2.93 42.21
C THR A 180 2.41 -2.52 43.61
N THR A 181 3.33 -2.07 44.46
CA THR A 181 2.97 -1.50 45.75
C THR A 181 2.13 -0.23 45.67
N ALA A 182 2.08 0.42 44.51
CA ALA A 182 1.31 1.63 44.25
C ALA A 182 -0.09 1.34 43.66
N GLY A 183 -0.38 0.09 43.25
CA GLY A 183 -1.67 -0.29 42.65
C GLY A 183 -1.52 -1.34 41.54
N ILE A 184 -2.58 -1.50 40.76
CA ILE A 184 -2.72 -2.46 39.66
C ILE A 184 -2.79 -1.68 38.36
N GLU A 185 -1.81 -1.90 37.47
CA GLU A 185 -1.86 -1.43 36.09
C GLU A 185 -2.44 -2.52 35.19
N LEU A 186 -3.54 -2.20 34.49
CA LEU A 186 -4.23 -3.10 33.60
C LEU A 186 -4.21 -2.56 32.18
N THR A 187 -3.72 -3.35 31.22
CA THR A 187 -3.77 -3.05 29.81
C THR A 187 -4.75 -3.99 29.13
N ALA A 188 -5.81 -3.44 28.55
CA ALA A 188 -6.82 -4.21 27.83
C ALA A 188 -6.96 -3.74 26.38
N GLU A 189 -7.08 -4.71 25.47
CA GLU A 189 -7.50 -4.48 24.10
C GLU A 189 -9.01 -4.54 24.05
N LEU A 190 -9.62 -3.51 23.49
CA LEU A 190 -11.07 -3.34 23.40
C LEU A 190 -11.51 -3.29 21.94
N ARG A 191 -12.69 -3.84 21.67
CA ARG A 191 -13.37 -3.71 20.38
C ARG A 191 -14.75 -3.14 20.62
N THR A 192 -15.02 -1.97 20.05
CA THR A 192 -16.29 -1.26 20.20
C THR A 192 -16.98 -1.15 18.84
N LYS A 193 -18.31 -1.24 18.80
CA LYS A 193 -19.13 -1.09 17.56
C LYS A 193 -19.04 0.32 17.00
N ASP A 194 -19.10 1.30 17.88
CA ASP A 194 -19.00 2.71 17.56
C ASP A 194 -17.72 3.27 18.16
N ALA A 195 -17.10 4.26 17.53
CA ALA A 195 -15.94 4.97 18.07
C ALA A 195 -16.28 5.76 19.37
N SER A 196 -17.32 5.34 20.07
CA SER A 196 -17.78 5.95 21.31
C SER A 196 -16.81 5.61 22.44
N THR A 197 -16.26 6.64 23.04
CA THR A 197 -15.40 6.57 24.23
C THR A 197 -16.18 6.86 25.52
N SER A 198 -17.52 6.79 25.50
CA SER A 198 -18.38 7.11 26.64
C SER A 198 -18.10 6.25 27.86
N PHE A 199 -17.73 4.97 27.66
CA PHE A 199 -17.33 4.07 28.73
C PHE A 199 -16.09 4.56 29.50
N VAL A 200 -15.17 5.30 28.85
CA VAL A 200 -14.00 5.88 29.50
C VAL A 200 -14.42 6.90 30.57
N ASN A 201 -15.46 7.70 30.24
CA ASN A 201 -16.02 8.67 31.20
C ASN A 201 -16.71 7.98 32.39
N LEU A 202 -17.27 6.78 32.20
CA LEU A 202 -17.84 5.99 33.28
C LEU A 202 -16.75 5.43 34.18
N ILE A 203 -15.70 4.89 33.59
CA ILE A 203 -14.53 4.36 34.30
C ILE A 203 -13.84 5.46 35.10
N SER A 204 -13.65 6.65 34.53
CA SER A 204 -12.95 7.76 35.21
C SER A 204 -13.70 8.31 36.42
N ARG A 205 -14.98 7.95 36.62
CA ARG A 205 -15.80 8.34 37.79
C ARG A 205 -15.80 7.31 38.90
N LEU A 206 -15.19 6.14 38.67
CA LEU A 206 -15.07 5.14 39.73
C LEU A 206 -14.07 5.59 40.80
N PRO A 207 -14.33 5.33 42.06
CA PRO A 207 -13.36 5.55 43.11
C PRO A 207 -12.25 4.51 43.00
N GLY A 208 -11.00 4.96 42.97
CA GLY A 208 -9.83 4.09 42.95
C GLY A 208 -8.98 4.16 41.67
#